data_e8967cff6c48bcd27d7b97c8ddc83618
#
_entry.id   e8967cff6c48bcd27d7b97c8ddc83618
#
_cell.length_a   1.000
_cell.length_b   1.000
_cell.length_c   1.000
_cell.angle_alpha   90.00
_cell.angle_beta   90.00
_cell.angle_gamma   90.00
#
_symmetry.space_group_name_H-M   'P 1'
#
loop_
_entity.id
_entity.type
_entity.pdbx_description
1 polymer ?
#
loop_
_entity_poly.entity_id
_entity_poly.type
_entity_poly.pdbx_seq_one_letter_code
_entity_poly.pdbx_strand_id
1 'polypeptide(L)'
;MIELQNVSVSYGDAIALYPTTLKLHQGQFTVLLGSSGAGKSTLLRCINSLHASQRGTIIVAGLGNLANSRALRMHRRQTGMVFQQHQLIGRLTALQNVSMGRMGYHTALRSLFPLPAKDQSICLQSLDRVGLLHKALSRVDALSGGQQQRIGIARALAQQPKLVLADEPVASLDPATAERVLSLLHRICKEDGISAVVSLHQVDLAQRYADRIIGLSHGRVIF
;
A
#
# COMPACT_ATOMS: atom_id res chain seq x y z
N MET A 1 -5.62 -8.43 11.86
CA MET A 1 -4.33 -8.56 12.57
C MET A 1 -3.36 -9.35 11.71
N ILE A 2 -2.12 -8.88 11.59
CA ILE A 2 -1.03 -9.57 10.88
C ILE A 2 0.10 -9.77 11.88
N GLU A 3 0.67 -10.95 11.91
CA GLU A 3 1.79 -11.29 12.78
C GLU A 3 2.97 -11.79 11.94
N LEU A 4 4.10 -11.12 12.09
CA LEU A 4 5.40 -11.55 11.57
C LEU A 4 6.13 -12.27 12.70
N GLN A 5 6.67 -13.46 12.44
CA GLN A 5 7.40 -14.28 13.41
C GLN A 5 8.80 -14.57 12.86
N ASN A 6 9.83 -13.93 13.43
CA ASN A 6 11.22 -14.07 13.04
C ASN A 6 11.50 -13.90 11.55
N VAL A 7 10.77 -12.97 10.91
CA VAL A 7 10.90 -12.69 9.47
C VAL A 7 12.21 -11.98 9.19
N SER A 8 13.03 -12.52 8.30
CA SER A 8 14.28 -11.90 7.85
C SER A 8 14.42 -11.93 6.34
N VAL A 9 15.17 -10.94 5.79
CA VAL A 9 15.45 -10.81 4.37
C VAL A 9 16.89 -10.39 4.15
N SER A 10 17.56 -11.07 3.22
CA SER A 10 18.88 -10.70 2.72
C SER A 10 18.88 -10.59 1.20
N TYR A 11 19.75 -9.76 0.66
CA TYR A 11 20.05 -9.63 -0.77
C TYR A 11 21.54 -9.97 -0.96
N GLY A 12 21.81 -11.17 -1.44
CA GLY A 12 23.18 -11.70 -1.40
C GLY A 12 23.68 -11.76 0.07
N ASP A 13 24.84 -11.18 0.32
CA ASP A 13 25.44 -11.14 1.65
C ASP A 13 24.90 -10.00 2.55
N ALA A 14 24.14 -9.07 1.99
CA ALA A 14 23.62 -7.92 2.73
C ALA A 14 22.27 -8.25 3.40
N ILE A 15 22.22 -8.12 4.73
CA ILE A 15 20.96 -8.29 5.49
C ILE A 15 20.15 -6.98 5.40
N ALA A 16 19.00 -7.04 4.73
CA ALA A 16 18.09 -5.91 4.59
C ALA A 16 17.04 -5.82 5.70
N LEU A 17 16.70 -6.96 6.31
CA LEU A 17 15.83 -7.03 7.47
C LEU A 17 16.33 -8.17 8.38
N TYR A 18 16.73 -7.81 9.58
CA TYR A 18 17.09 -8.78 10.63
C TYR A 18 15.83 -9.49 11.14
N PRO A 19 15.99 -10.67 11.81
CA PRO A 19 14.85 -11.40 12.35
C PRO A 19 13.91 -10.48 13.13
N THR A 20 12.72 -10.28 12.61
CA THR A 20 11.74 -9.32 13.11
C THR A 20 10.47 -10.05 13.51
N THR A 21 10.04 -9.85 14.75
CA THR A 21 8.73 -10.30 15.26
C THR A 21 7.89 -9.08 15.55
N LEU A 22 6.74 -8.96 14.88
CA LEU A 22 5.91 -7.76 14.91
C LEU A 22 4.44 -8.14 14.75
N LYS A 23 3.56 -7.47 15.51
CA LYS A 23 2.11 -7.58 15.36
C LYS A 23 1.55 -6.26 14.84
N LEU A 24 0.75 -6.32 13.78
CA LEU A 24 0.00 -5.20 13.23
C LEU A 24 -1.48 -5.40 13.57
N HIS A 25 -2.09 -4.42 14.21
CA HIS A 25 -3.48 -4.50 14.64
C HIS A 25 -4.44 -4.01 13.57
N GLN A 26 -5.66 -4.52 13.61
CA GLN A 26 -6.71 -4.12 12.68
C GLN A 26 -7.18 -2.69 12.97
N GLY A 27 -7.48 -1.92 11.92
CA GLY A 27 -8.00 -0.56 12.02
C GLY A 27 -6.97 0.49 12.45
N GLN A 28 -5.70 0.10 12.69
CA GLN A 28 -4.64 1.05 13.05
C GLN A 28 -3.97 1.64 11.82
N PHE A 29 -3.65 2.93 11.92
CA PHE A 29 -2.74 3.63 11.01
C PHE A 29 -1.33 3.58 11.62
N THR A 30 -0.54 2.60 11.17
CA THR A 30 0.84 2.39 11.65
C THR A 30 1.83 3.09 10.74
N VAL A 31 2.75 3.86 11.30
CA VAL A 31 3.84 4.50 10.55
C VAL A 31 5.15 3.79 10.82
N LEU A 32 5.86 3.43 9.74
CA LEU A 32 7.24 2.98 9.78
C LEU A 32 8.15 4.19 9.62
N LEU A 33 8.91 4.52 10.65
CA LEU A 33 9.81 5.65 10.67
C LEU A 33 11.27 5.19 10.62
N GLY A 34 12.10 5.87 9.86
CA GLY A 34 13.54 5.58 9.75
C GLY A 34 14.17 6.25 8.54
N SER A 35 15.50 6.32 8.52
CA SER A 35 16.27 6.87 7.39
C SER A 35 16.10 6.06 6.10
N SER A 36 16.59 6.60 4.98
CA SER A 36 16.71 5.82 3.75
C SER A 36 17.61 4.60 3.98
N GLY A 37 17.22 3.46 3.41
CA GLY A 37 17.96 2.20 3.63
C GLY A 37 17.68 1.49 4.97
N ALA A 38 16.85 2.05 5.86
CA ALA A 38 16.56 1.42 7.16
C ALA A 38 15.80 0.08 7.09
N GLY A 39 15.30 -0.34 5.91
CA GLY A 39 14.57 -1.59 5.72
C GLY A 39 13.05 -1.42 5.64
N LYS A 40 12.51 -0.19 5.64
CA LYS A 40 11.06 0.09 5.62
C LYS A 40 10.35 -0.54 4.42
N SER A 41 10.84 -0.27 3.20
CA SER A 41 10.27 -0.83 1.96
C SER A 41 10.39 -2.35 1.91
N THR A 42 11.48 -2.91 2.45
CA THR A 42 11.65 -4.36 2.57
C THR A 42 10.60 -4.96 3.48
N LEU A 43 10.36 -4.35 4.64
CA LEU A 43 9.33 -4.80 5.58
C LEU A 43 7.93 -4.72 4.95
N LEU A 44 7.57 -3.61 4.28
CA LEU A 44 6.29 -3.47 3.57
C LEU A 44 6.10 -4.56 2.49
N ARG A 45 7.15 -4.82 1.70
CA ARG A 45 7.12 -5.85 0.66
C ARG A 45 7.02 -7.25 1.24
N CYS A 46 7.60 -7.50 2.42
CA CYS A 46 7.42 -8.76 3.14
C CYS A 46 5.98 -8.94 3.62
N ILE A 47 5.37 -7.91 4.20
CA ILE A 47 3.98 -7.97 4.67
C ILE A 47 3.03 -8.38 3.51
N ASN A 48 3.27 -7.90 2.29
CA ASN A 48 2.52 -8.30 1.10
C ASN A 48 3.09 -9.54 0.39
N SER A 49 4.14 -10.16 0.96
CA SER A 49 4.86 -11.31 0.39
C SER A 49 5.29 -11.07 -1.08
N LEU A 50 5.59 -9.82 -1.44
CA LEU A 50 6.22 -9.47 -2.73
C LEU A 50 7.69 -9.88 -2.73
N HIS A 51 8.32 -9.87 -1.55
CA HIS A 51 9.57 -10.55 -1.28
C HIS A 51 9.29 -11.75 -0.36
N ALA A 52 9.73 -12.91 -0.79
CA ALA A 52 9.71 -14.09 0.08
C ALA A 52 10.69 -13.85 1.24
N SER A 53 10.22 -14.00 2.48
CA SER A 53 11.12 -14.06 3.63
C SER A 53 12.01 -15.31 3.51
N GLN A 54 13.30 -15.16 3.74
CA GLN A 54 14.22 -16.31 3.76
C GLN A 54 14.03 -17.16 5.00
N ARG A 55 13.59 -16.54 6.10
CA ARG A 55 13.25 -17.20 7.37
C ARG A 55 12.02 -16.54 7.98
N GLY A 56 11.38 -17.27 8.87
CA GLY A 56 10.20 -16.81 9.59
C GLY A 56 8.90 -17.03 8.84
N THR A 57 7.81 -16.64 9.47
CA THR A 57 6.45 -16.84 8.96
C THR A 57 5.63 -15.55 9.08
N ILE A 58 4.69 -15.37 8.17
CA ILE A 58 3.71 -14.27 8.22
C ILE A 58 2.32 -14.91 8.33
N ILE A 59 1.63 -14.59 9.40
CA ILE A 59 0.31 -15.10 9.71
C ILE A 59 -0.70 -13.96 9.65
N VAL A 60 -1.77 -14.16 8.90
CA VAL A 60 -2.87 -13.20 8.77
C VAL A 60 -4.12 -13.79 9.41
N ALA A 61 -4.74 -13.05 10.33
CA ALA A 61 -5.96 -13.47 10.99
C ALA A 61 -7.07 -13.77 9.97
N GLY A 62 -7.69 -14.92 10.09
CA GLY A 62 -8.73 -15.41 9.19
C GLY A 62 -8.23 -15.99 7.85
N LEU A 63 -6.92 -15.86 7.52
CA LEU A 63 -6.33 -16.47 6.33
C LEU A 63 -5.28 -17.53 6.65
N GLY A 64 -4.62 -17.41 7.81
CA GLY A 64 -3.53 -18.31 8.24
C GLY A 64 -2.17 -17.89 7.70
N ASN A 65 -1.27 -18.86 7.55
CA ASN A 65 0.11 -18.65 7.10
C ASN A 65 0.15 -18.33 5.59
N LEU A 66 0.84 -17.25 5.23
CA LEU A 66 1.00 -16.80 3.83
C LEU A 66 1.91 -17.70 2.98
N ALA A 67 2.59 -18.68 3.54
CA ALA A 67 3.23 -19.75 2.77
C ALA A 67 2.21 -20.57 1.96
N ASN A 68 0.95 -20.61 2.38
CA ASN A 68 -0.13 -21.21 1.62
C ASN A 68 -0.55 -20.30 0.45
N SER A 69 -0.52 -20.81 -0.77
CA SER A 69 -0.80 -20.06 -2.00
C SER A 69 -2.23 -19.49 -2.06
N ARG A 70 -3.22 -20.19 -1.47
CA ARG A 70 -4.61 -19.70 -1.38
C ARG A 70 -4.70 -18.53 -0.41
N ALA A 71 -4.10 -18.65 0.77
CA ALA A 71 -4.04 -17.59 1.77
C ALA A 71 -3.32 -16.35 1.20
N LEU A 72 -2.19 -16.55 0.54
CA LEU A 72 -1.42 -15.48 -0.11
C LEU A 72 -2.24 -14.74 -1.18
N ARG A 73 -2.91 -15.47 -2.07
CA ARG A 73 -3.77 -14.86 -3.09
C ARG A 73 -4.88 -14.03 -2.47
N MET A 74 -5.51 -14.55 -1.43
CA MET A 74 -6.58 -13.85 -0.71
C MET A 74 -6.07 -12.60 0.01
N HIS A 75 -4.90 -12.71 0.66
CA HIS A 75 -4.23 -11.59 1.30
C HIS A 75 -3.94 -10.47 0.29
N ARG A 76 -3.30 -10.79 -0.84
CA ARG A 76 -2.99 -9.80 -1.89
C ARG A 76 -4.23 -9.13 -2.49
N ARG A 77 -5.35 -9.84 -2.59
CA ARG A 77 -6.63 -9.25 -3.03
C ARG A 77 -7.19 -8.24 -2.02
N GLN A 78 -6.92 -8.45 -0.73
CA GLN A 78 -7.39 -7.60 0.36
C GLN A 78 -6.34 -6.56 0.79
N THR A 79 -5.21 -6.47 0.10
CA THR A 79 -4.13 -5.53 0.40
C THR A 79 -3.91 -4.59 -0.77
N GLY A 80 -4.23 -3.32 -0.59
CA GLY A 80 -3.90 -2.26 -1.54
C GLY A 80 -2.47 -1.77 -1.33
N MET A 81 -1.71 -1.57 -2.41
CA MET A 81 -0.37 -1.04 -2.32
C MET A 81 -0.24 0.30 -3.04
N VAL A 82 0.30 1.29 -2.32
CA VAL A 82 0.62 2.63 -2.83
C VAL A 82 2.15 2.74 -2.87
N PHE A 83 2.69 3.03 -4.04
CA PHE A 83 4.14 3.04 -4.29
C PHE A 83 4.69 4.46 -4.33
N GLN A 84 5.94 4.65 -3.98
CA GLN A 84 6.66 5.92 -4.00
C GLN A 84 6.67 6.57 -5.40
N GLN A 85 6.96 5.80 -6.44
CA GLN A 85 7.01 6.26 -7.84
C GLN A 85 5.66 6.08 -8.56
N HIS A 86 4.54 6.08 -7.85
CA HIS A 86 3.16 5.90 -8.32
C HIS A 86 2.93 4.58 -9.10
N GLN A 87 3.90 4.11 -9.88
CA GLN A 87 3.83 2.93 -10.76
C GLN A 87 2.54 2.94 -11.60
N LEU A 88 2.23 4.10 -12.16
CA LEU A 88 1.12 4.31 -13.07
C LEU A 88 1.61 4.22 -14.52
N ILE A 89 0.74 3.78 -15.41
CA ILE A 89 1.02 3.79 -16.83
C ILE A 89 0.61 5.14 -17.39
N GLY A 90 1.58 6.02 -17.67
CA GLY A 90 1.36 7.42 -18.03
C GLY A 90 0.42 7.61 -19.21
N ARG A 91 0.57 6.79 -20.27
CA ARG A 91 -0.27 6.83 -21.50
C ARG A 91 -1.73 6.41 -21.29
N LEU A 92 -2.04 5.75 -20.17
CA LEU A 92 -3.41 5.35 -19.85
C LEU A 92 -4.13 6.45 -19.08
N THR A 93 -5.47 6.42 -19.13
CA THR A 93 -6.30 7.34 -18.36
C THR A 93 -6.26 7.03 -16.85
N ALA A 94 -6.72 7.97 -16.02
CA ALA A 94 -6.88 7.77 -14.59
C ALA A 94 -7.78 6.55 -14.31
N LEU A 95 -8.93 6.45 -14.97
CA LEU A 95 -9.85 5.33 -14.82
C LEU A 95 -9.21 3.99 -15.21
N GLN A 96 -8.46 3.95 -16.32
CA GLN A 96 -7.76 2.72 -16.74
C GLN A 96 -6.70 2.28 -15.72
N ASN A 97 -5.95 3.22 -15.14
CA ASN A 97 -4.98 2.92 -14.08
C ASN A 97 -5.67 2.40 -12.81
N VAL A 98 -6.78 3.02 -12.38
CA VAL A 98 -7.56 2.57 -11.22
C VAL A 98 -8.18 1.19 -11.47
N SER A 99 -8.62 0.92 -12.69
CA SER A 99 -9.20 -0.36 -13.12
C SER A 99 -8.26 -1.54 -12.93
N MET A 100 -6.95 -1.34 -12.96
CA MET A 100 -5.95 -2.38 -12.65
C MET A 100 -6.10 -2.94 -11.23
N GLY A 101 -6.61 -2.14 -10.28
CA GLY A 101 -6.92 -2.60 -8.94
C GLY A 101 -7.99 -3.71 -8.90
N ARG A 102 -8.82 -3.85 -9.94
CA ARG A 102 -9.84 -4.90 -10.03
C ARG A 102 -9.36 -6.19 -10.70
N MET A 103 -8.19 -6.18 -11.35
CA MET A 103 -7.72 -7.35 -12.13
C MET A 103 -7.55 -8.61 -11.28
N GLY A 104 -7.15 -8.47 -10.01
CA GLY A 104 -7.03 -9.60 -9.07
C GLY A 104 -8.34 -10.35 -8.76
N TYR A 105 -9.48 -9.80 -9.16
CA TYR A 105 -10.82 -10.41 -8.99
C TYR A 105 -11.28 -11.23 -10.18
N HIS A 106 -10.54 -11.18 -11.29
CA HIS A 106 -10.86 -11.85 -12.54
C HIS A 106 -9.83 -12.92 -12.89
N THR A 107 -10.23 -13.88 -13.73
CA THR A 107 -9.31 -14.82 -14.36
C THR A 107 -8.52 -14.12 -15.46
N ALA A 108 -7.37 -14.66 -15.85
CA ALA A 108 -6.55 -14.11 -16.93
C ALA A 108 -7.36 -13.92 -18.24
N LEU A 109 -8.19 -14.91 -18.59
CA LEU A 109 -9.03 -14.83 -19.80
C LEU A 109 -10.08 -13.69 -19.67
N ARG A 110 -10.70 -13.53 -18.49
CA ARG A 110 -11.69 -12.45 -18.26
C ARG A 110 -11.03 -11.06 -18.30
N SER A 111 -9.76 -10.95 -17.93
CA SER A 111 -9.03 -9.68 -17.94
C SER A 111 -8.74 -9.13 -19.36
N LEU A 112 -8.96 -9.93 -20.41
CA LEU A 112 -8.88 -9.48 -21.81
C LEU A 112 -10.13 -8.72 -22.27
N PHE A 113 -11.19 -8.74 -21.52
CA PHE A 113 -12.46 -8.06 -21.83
C PHE A 113 -12.65 -6.82 -20.97
N PRO A 114 -13.51 -5.87 -21.38
CA PRO A 114 -13.84 -4.71 -20.58
C PRO A 114 -14.34 -5.10 -19.19
N LEU A 115 -14.05 -4.27 -18.18
CA LEU A 115 -14.50 -4.52 -16.81
C LEU A 115 -16.03 -4.54 -16.74
N PRO A 116 -16.63 -5.39 -15.89
CA PRO A 116 -18.04 -5.35 -15.59
C PRO A 116 -18.47 -3.98 -15.07
N ALA A 117 -19.73 -3.58 -15.32
CA ALA A 117 -20.27 -2.29 -14.87
C ALA A 117 -20.10 -2.09 -13.35
N LYS A 118 -20.28 -3.15 -12.56
CA LYS A 118 -20.03 -3.11 -11.11
C LYS A 118 -18.62 -2.68 -10.77
N ASP A 119 -17.60 -3.24 -11.44
CA ASP A 119 -16.19 -2.90 -11.18
C ASP A 119 -15.84 -1.51 -11.71
N GLN A 120 -16.44 -1.09 -12.84
CA GLN A 120 -16.31 0.29 -13.31
C GLN A 120 -16.88 1.28 -12.30
N SER A 121 -18.03 1.01 -11.71
CA SER A 121 -18.62 1.83 -10.65
C SER A 121 -17.69 1.94 -9.43
N ILE A 122 -17.09 0.83 -8.99
CA ILE A 122 -16.11 0.85 -7.89
C ILE A 122 -14.90 1.73 -8.24
N CYS A 123 -14.40 1.67 -9.47
CA CYS A 123 -13.28 2.49 -9.91
C CYS A 123 -13.64 3.99 -9.94
N LEU A 124 -14.82 4.34 -10.44
CA LEU A 124 -15.31 5.72 -10.46
C LEU A 124 -15.52 6.25 -9.04
N GLN A 125 -16.12 5.48 -8.15
CA GLN A 125 -16.26 5.82 -6.73
C GLN A 125 -14.89 6.02 -6.06
N SER A 126 -13.90 5.18 -6.38
CA SER A 126 -12.54 5.33 -5.85
C SER A 126 -11.88 6.62 -6.34
N LEU A 127 -12.11 7.03 -7.59
CA LEU A 127 -11.66 8.33 -8.12
C LEU A 127 -12.38 9.50 -7.46
N ASP A 128 -13.68 9.36 -7.19
CA ASP A 128 -14.47 10.39 -6.50
C ASP A 128 -13.94 10.60 -5.07
N ARG A 129 -13.67 9.53 -4.34
CA ARG A 129 -13.12 9.58 -2.97
C ARG A 129 -11.79 10.33 -2.86
N VAL A 130 -10.98 10.30 -3.91
CA VAL A 130 -9.73 11.07 -3.97
C VAL A 130 -9.88 12.44 -4.66
N GLY A 131 -11.13 12.85 -5.00
CA GLY A 131 -11.46 14.13 -5.61
C GLY A 131 -11.01 14.27 -7.07
N LEU A 132 -10.91 13.15 -7.80
CA LEU A 132 -10.42 13.11 -9.18
C LEU A 132 -11.42 12.50 -10.19
N LEU A 133 -12.70 12.39 -9.83
CA LEU A 133 -13.72 11.84 -10.75
C LEU A 133 -13.76 12.65 -12.07
N HIS A 134 -13.68 13.98 -12.00
CA HIS A 134 -13.66 14.87 -13.16
C HIS A 134 -12.44 14.69 -14.08
N LYS A 135 -11.40 13.97 -13.62
CA LYS A 135 -10.19 13.61 -14.38
C LYS A 135 -10.17 12.15 -14.82
N ALA A 136 -11.28 11.41 -14.68
CA ALA A 136 -11.33 9.98 -14.97
C ALA A 136 -10.80 9.61 -16.36
N LEU A 137 -11.08 10.43 -17.38
CA LEU A 137 -10.66 10.21 -18.76
C LEU A 137 -9.35 10.92 -19.12
N SER A 138 -8.75 11.70 -18.21
CA SER A 138 -7.46 12.36 -18.44
C SER A 138 -6.32 11.34 -18.41
N ARG A 139 -5.35 11.48 -19.30
CA ARG A 139 -4.11 10.70 -19.28
C ARG A 139 -3.31 11.04 -18.03
N VAL A 140 -2.68 10.04 -17.44
CA VAL A 140 -1.94 10.21 -16.19
C VAL A 140 -0.69 11.07 -16.36
N ASP A 141 -0.01 10.98 -17.52
CA ASP A 141 1.18 11.81 -17.82
C ASP A 141 0.88 13.32 -17.94
N ALA A 142 -0.38 13.70 -18.12
CA ALA A 142 -0.83 15.10 -18.14
C ALA A 142 -1.23 15.64 -16.75
N LEU A 143 -1.06 14.85 -15.68
CA LEU A 143 -1.49 15.19 -14.33
C LEU A 143 -0.31 15.56 -13.43
N SER A 144 -0.55 16.43 -12.43
CA SER A 144 0.48 16.77 -11.44
C SER A 144 0.87 15.58 -10.57
N GLY A 145 2.07 15.61 -9.97
CA GLY A 145 2.56 14.54 -9.09
C GLY A 145 1.59 14.21 -7.96
N GLY A 146 1.00 15.21 -7.30
CA GLY A 146 -0.01 14.99 -6.27
C GLY A 146 -1.32 14.38 -6.80
N GLN A 147 -1.71 14.69 -8.06
CA GLN A 147 -2.84 14.03 -8.71
C GLN A 147 -2.51 12.58 -9.06
N GLN A 148 -1.31 12.33 -9.58
CA GLN A 148 -0.84 10.96 -9.86
C GLN A 148 -0.81 10.12 -8.58
N GLN A 149 -0.32 10.68 -7.48
CA GLN A 149 -0.33 9.98 -6.19
C GLN A 149 -1.74 9.64 -5.73
N ARG A 150 -2.68 10.55 -5.85
CA ARG A 150 -4.10 10.29 -5.54
C ARG A 150 -4.71 9.22 -6.44
N ILE A 151 -4.31 9.11 -7.72
CA ILE A 151 -4.71 7.99 -8.59
C ILE A 151 -4.12 6.67 -8.09
N GLY A 152 -2.88 6.66 -7.61
CA GLY A 152 -2.26 5.49 -6.96
C GLY A 152 -3.06 5.02 -5.74
N ILE A 153 -3.53 5.97 -4.92
CA ILE A 153 -4.42 5.68 -3.78
C ILE A 153 -5.77 5.14 -4.30
N ALA A 154 -6.41 5.77 -5.28
CA ALA A 154 -7.66 5.30 -5.86
C ALA A 154 -7.56 3.88 -6.42
N ARG A 155 -6.43 3.53 -7.07
CA ARG A 155 -6.14 2.18 -7.54
C ARG A 155 -6.09 1.17 -6.38
N ALA A 156 -5.46 1.54 -5.27
CA ALA A 156 -5.42 0.71 -4.08
C ALA A 156 -6.83 0.55 -3.46
N LEU A 157 -7.61 1.61 -3.39
CA LEU A 157 -8.99 1.59 -2.88
C LEU A 157 -9.94 0.76 -3.76
N ALA A 158 -9.75 0.77 -5.08
CA ALA A 158 -10.53 -0.04 -6.01
C ALA A 158 -10.41 -1.55 -5.73
N GLN A 159 -9.38 -2.00 -5.04
CA GLN A 159 -9.27 -3.38 -4.54
C GLN A 159 -10.23 -3.65 -3.38
N GLN A 160 -10.90 -2.65 -2.81
CA GLN A 160 -11.69 -2.77 -1.59
C GLN A 160 -10.86 -3.42 -0.46
N PRO A 161 -9.70 -2.82 -0.10
CA PRO A 161 -8.71 -3.47 0.75
C PRO A 161 -9.14 -3.45 2.21
N LYS A 162 -8.66 -4.43 2.99
CA LYS A 162 -8.67 -4.43 4.46
C LYS A 162 -7.35 -3.86 5.03
N LEU A 163 -6.32 -3.83 4.20
CA LEU A 163 -5.00 -3.30 4.51
C LEU A 163 -4.50 -2.43 3.37
N VAL A 164 -3.97 -1.26 3.70
CA VAL A 164 -3.20 -0.43 2.76
C VAL A 164 -1.74 -0.41 3.20
N LEU A 165 -0.85 -0.73 2.28
CA LEU A 165 0.60 -0.59 2.44
C LEU A 165 1.05 0.57 1.57
N ALA A 166 1.66 1.61 2.16
CA ALA A 166 2.11 2.78 1.43
C ALA A 166 3.61 2.98 1.63
N ASP A 167 4.37 2.80 0.55
CA ASP A 167 5.83 2.95 0.56
C ASP A 167 6.18 4.37 0.15
N GLU A 168 6.54 5.20 1.13
CA GLU A 168 6.92 6.61 0.99
C GLU A 168 5.94 7.42 0.08
N PRO A 169 4.64 7.41 0.39
CA PRO A 169 3.60 7.89 -0.53
C PRO A 169 3.66 9.40 -0.80
N VAL A 170 4.52 10.14 -0.10
CA VAL A 170 4.59 11.61 -0.19
C VAL A 170 6.01 12.13 -0.39
N ALA A 171 7.01 11.27 -0.58
CA ALA A 171 8.42 11.64 -0.61
C ALA A 171 8.81 12.60 -1.77
N SER A 172 8.10 12.54 -2.89
CA SER A 172 8.37 13.36 -4.08
C SER A 172 7.48 14.60 -4.21
N LEU A 173 6.71 14.92 -3.17
CA LEU A 173 5.74 16.01 -3.18
C LEU A 173 6.23 17.19 -2.34
N ASP A 174 5.81 18.40 -2.70
CA ASP A 174 5.99 19.57 -1.85
C ASP A 174 5.26 19.38 -0.50
N PRO A 175 5.70 20.05 0.58
CA PRO A 175 5.16 19.81 1.93
C PRO A 175 3.64 19.98 2.03
N ALA A 176 3.06 20.99 1.37
CA ALA A 176 1.63 21.24 1.44
C ALA A 176 0.82 20.18 0.69
N THR A 177 1.34 19.69 -0.44
CA THR A 177 0.72 18.59 -1.20
C THR A 177 0.90 17.27 -0.47
N ALA A 178 2.06 17.02 0.13
CA ALA A 178 2.35 15.83 0.94
C ALA A 178 1.36 15.69 2.09
N GLU A 179 1.13 16.78 2.84
CA GLU A 179 0.17 16.79 3.93
C GLU A 179 -1.26 16.51 3.45
N ARG A 180 -1.69 17.15 2.35
CA ARG A 180 -3.03 16.91 1.78
C ARG A 180 -3.24 15.45 1.33
N VAL A 181 -2.24 14.84 0.72
CA VAL A 181 -2.31 13.45 0.25
C VAL A 181 -2.32 12.48 1.43
N LEU A 182 -1.48 12.71 2.44
CA LEU A 182 -1.42 11.86 3.63
C LEU A 182 -2.69 11.97 4.48
N SER A 183 -3.19 13.21 4.69
CA SER A 183 -4.46 13.47 5.37
C SER A 183 -5.64 12.78 4.68
N LEU A 184 -5.68 12.84 3.33
CA LEU A 184 -6.69 12.14 2.54
C LEU A 184 -6.63 10.62 2.77
N LEU A 185 -5.44 10.02 2.67
CA LEU A 185 -5.25 8.59 2.89
C LEU A 185 -5.66 8.19 4.31
N HIS A 186 -5.20 8.94 5.31
CA HIS A 186 -5.53 8.71 6.72
C HIS A 186 -7.05 8.75 6.94
N ARG A 187 -7.72 9.82 6.48
CA ARG A 187 -9.17 9.98 6.60
C ARG A 187 -9.93 8.80 5.99
N ILE A 188 -9.58 8.41 4.76
CA ILE A 188 -10.22 7.27 4.07
C ILE A 188 -10.03 5.97 4.87
N CYS A 189 -8.81 5.71 5.36
CA CYS A 189 -8.55 4.50 6.14
C CYS A 189 -9.38 4.48 7.44
N LYS A 190 -9.52 5.62 8.11
CA LYS A 190 -10.32 5.74 9.34
C LYS A 190 -11.82 5.57 9.08
N GLU A 191 -12.36 6.24 8.05
CA GLU A 191 -13.78 6.15 7.68
C GLU A 191 -14.20 4.72 7.32
N ASP A 192 -13.33 3.98 6.62
CA ASP A 192 -13.65 2.61 6.15
C ASP A 192 -13.16 1.51 7.10
N GLY A 193 -12.53 1.85 8.22
CA GLY A 193 -11.92 0.87 9.13
C GLY A 193 -10.77 0.07 8.51
N ILE A 194 -10.10 0.64 7.50
CA ILE A 194 -8.97 0.02 6.81
C ILE A 194 -7.71 0.17 7.66
N SER A 195 -6.99 -0.92 7.88
CA SER A 195 -5.65 -0.87 8.46
C SER A 195 -4.66 -0.26 7.47
N ALA A 196 -3.73 0.56 7.95
CA ALA A 196 -2.68 1.11 7.10
C ALA A 196 -1.29 0.90 7.71
N VAL A 197 -0.30 0.61 6.85
CA VAL A 197 1.11 0.65 7.22
C VAL A 197 1.81 1.56 6.21
N VAL A 198 2.32 2.68 6.68
CA VAL A 198 2.86 3.76 5.84
C VAL A 198 4.30 4.03 6.22
N SER A 199 5.23 3.96 5.28
CA SER A 199 6.61 4.39 5.53
C SER A 199 6.74 5.90 5.33
N LEU A 200 7.36 6.57 6.28
CA LEU A 200 7.64 8.00 6.24
C LEU A 200 9.09 8.27 6.68
N HIS A 201 9.60 9.44 6.30
CA HIS A 201 10.84 10.02 6.82
C HIS A 201 10.59 11.20 7.77
N GLN A 202 9.43 11.86 7.64
CA GLN A 202 9.08 13.06 8.38
C GLN A 202 8.45 12.69 9.73
N VAL A 203 9.13 13.06 10.81
CA VAL A 203 8.69 12.78 12.18
C VAL A 203 7.36 13.49 12.50
N ASP A 204 7.23 14.75 12.08
CA ASP A 204 6.04 15.56 12.35
C ASP A 204 4.76 14.94 11.75
N LEU A 205 4.86 14.43 10.51
CA LEU A 205 3.74 13.75 9.87
C LEU A 205 3.44 12.40 10.57
N ALA A 206 4.48 11.68 11.00
CA ALA A 206 4.30 10.44 11.73
C ALA A 206 3.57 10.69 13.07
N GLN A 207 3.98 11.69 13.83
CA GLN A 207 3.33 12.05 15.11
C GLN A 207 1.88 12.50 14.94
N ARG A 208 1.56 13.20 13.85
CA ARG A 208 0.22 13.72 13.58
C ARG A 208 -0.79 12.66 13.17
N TYR A 209 -0.37 11.66 12.40
CA TYR A 209 -1.30 10.72 11.77
C TYR A 209 -1.23 9.30 12.33
N ALA A 210 -0.15 8.90 13.00
CA ALA A 210 0.01 7.53 13.44
C ALA A 210 -0.77 7.23 14.74
N ASP A 211 -1.51 6.12 14.73
CA ASP A 211 -1.94 5.49 15.97
C ASP A 211 -0.77 4.74 16.63
N ARG A 212 0.19 4.30 15.82
CA ARG A 212 1.39 3.61 16.26
C ARG A 212 2.56 3.94 15.35
N ILE A 213 3.72 4.19 15.95
CA ILE A 213 4.99 4.38 15.25
C ILE A 213 5.88 3.18 15.51
N ILE A 214 6.54 2.69 14.46
CA ILE A 214 7.55 1.64 14.51
C ILE A 214 8.83 2.22 13.94
N GLY A 215 9.86 2.36 14.76
CA GLY A 215 11.16 2.84 14.36
C GLY A 215 12.01 1.73 13.75
N LEU A 216 12.59 1.98 12.56
CA LEU A 216 13.56 1.09 11.93
C LEU A 216 14.91 1.77 11.74
N SER A 217 15.97 1.03 12.01
CA SER A 217 17.35 1.44 11.73
C SER A 217 18.18 0.23 11.32
N HIS A 218 18.93 0.34 10.22
CA HIS A 218 19.82 -0.70 9.71
C HIS A 218 19.19 -2.11 9.68
N GLY A 219 17.95 -2.20 9.19
CA GLY A 219 17.21 -3.45 9.09
C GLY A 219 16.68 -4.01 10.41
N ARG A 220 16.71 -3.25 11.51
CA ARG A 220 16.21 -3.65 12.83
C ARG A 220 15.06 -2.76 13.26
N VAL A 221 14.05 -3.35 13.87
CA VAL A 221 13.02 -2.63 14.62
C VAL A 221 13.63 -2.22 15.95
N ILE A 222 13.56 -0.92 16.28
CA ILE A 222 14.15 -0.33 17.49
C ILE A 222 13.10 0.06 18.54
N PHE A 223 11.88 0.38 18.13
CA PHE A 223 10.73 0.62 19.03
C PHE A 223 9.40 0.46 18.28
#